data_9796eaef99a5aa8d9659ff6f2bc5bef1
#
_entry.id   9796eaef99a5aa8d9659ff6f2bc5bef1
#
_cell.length_a   1.000
_cell.length_b   1.000
_cell.length_c   1.000
_cell.angle_alpha   90.00
_cell.angle_beta   90.00
_cell.angle_gamma   90.00
#
_symmetry.space_group_name_H-M   'P 1'
#
loop_
_entity.id
_entity.type
_entity.pdbx_description
1 polymer ?
#
loop_
_entity_poly.entity_id
_entity_poly.type
_entity_poly.pdbx_seq_one_letter_code
_entity_poly.pdbx_strand_id
1 'polypeptide(L)'
;MRWCVSIAAILFAGAIAGGDVAGIAAPNPKSQSADTKDTVTSVDVELVIAVDISYSMDMDELAVQREGYAQAIVSREFLQAMKTGPNGKVALTYFEWSASNDQQIIIPWRMIDGPESADAVANEIMKTPVRRGSRTSISGAINFAMPLFDENPYRGLRRVIDISGDGANNSGPPVTGARDAALGKGIIINGLPIMVKEPSYSTMDIDNLDWYYEDCVIGGPGSFVVTIKDRDNFKEAIRTKLILEVADRTPERRAVPVTEKEPRVPCLIGEKIWQDRWGR
;
A
#
# COMPACT_ATOMS: atom_id res chain seq x y z
N MET A 1 21.67 32.40 -51.15
CA MET A 1 23.05 32.90 -51.15
C MET A 1 23.95 31.79 -50.65
N ARG A 2 24.76 31.27 -51.61
CA ARG A 2 25.72 30.17 -51.40
C ARG A 2 27.03 30.78 -50.92
N TRP A 3 27.70 30.20 -49.96
CA TRP A 3 29.15 30.34 -49.84
C TRP A 3 29.73 29.01 -49.32
N CYS A 4 30.47 28.40 -50.26
CA CYS A 4 31.43 27.31 -50.01
C CYS A 4 32.76 27.95 -49.67
N VAL A 5 33.55 27.40 -48.77
CA VAL A 5 34.99 27.56 -48.74
C VAL A 5 35.67 26.23 -48.40
N SER A 6 36.68 25.95 -49.20
CA SER A 6 37.42 24.71 -49.41
C SER A 6 38.62 24.53 -48.48
N ILE A 7 38.92 23.28 -48.12
CA ILE A 7 40.21 22.52 -48.21
C ILE A 7 41.51 23.23 -47.87
N ALA A 8 42.31 22.66 -46.97
CA ALA A 8 43.74 22.49 -47.12
C ALA A 8 44.24 21.24 -46.36
N ALA A 9 44.69 20.27 -47.11
CA ALA A 9 45.48 19.12 -46.66
C ALA A 9 46.96 19.55 -46.58
N ILE A 10 47.64 19.17 -45.51
CA ILE A 10 49.11 19.19 -45.43
C ILE A 10 49.58 17.79 -45.05
N LEU A 11 50.20 17.14 -46.04
CA LEU A 11 51.01 15.94 -45.88
C LEU A 11 52.39 16.32 -45.35
N PHE A 12 52.87 15.72 -44.30
CA PHE A 12 54.28 15.66 -43.94
C PHE A 12 54.69 14.20 -43.75
N ALA A 13 55.50 13.75 -44.65
CA ALA A 13 56.25 12.49 -44.57
C ALA A 13 57.57 12.75 -43.87
N GLY A 14 57.97 11.95 -42.93
CA GLY A 14 59.26 11.95 -42.29
C GLY A 14 59.58 10.60 -41.67
N ALA A 15 60.64 9.98 -42.19
CA ALA A 15 61.00 8.59 -41.93
C ALA A 15 61.92 8.40 -40.72
N ILE A 16 61.71 7.25 -40.07
CA ILE A 16 62.65 6.25 -39.51
C ILE A 16 63.68 6.71 -38.45
N ALA A 17 63.57 6.10 -37.25
CA ALA A 17 64.73 5.49 -36.58
C ALA A 17 64.19 4.45 -35.55
N GLY A 18 64.65 3.21 -35.67
CA GLY A 18 64.30 2.12 -34.76
C GLY A 18 65.00 2.28 -33.43
N GLY A 19 64.30 1.80 -32.40
CA GLY A 19 64.79 1.64 -31.05
C GLY A 19 63.91 0.62 -30.36
N ASP A 20 64.43 -0.59 -30.13
CA ASP A 20 63.84 -1.61 -29.29
C ASP A 20 63.69 -1.07 -27.88
N VAL A 21 62.46 -0.88 -27.43
CA VAL A 21 62.16 -0.65 -26.01
C VAL A 21 61.23 -1.78 -25.56
N ALA A 22 61.76 -2.63 -24.67
CA ALA A 22 61.04 -3.69 -23.98
C ALA A 22 59.75 -3.14 -23.38
N GLY A 23 58.62 -3.65 -23.87
CA GLY A 23 57.31 -3.30 -23.38
C GLY A 23 57.09 -3.84 -21.94
N ILE A 24 57.10 -2.93 -21.00
CA ILE A 24 56.51 -3.21 -19.67
C ILE A 24 55.02 -3.20 -19.86
N ALA A 25 54.41 -4.40 -19.87
CA ALA A 25 52.96 -4.57 -19.86
C ALA A 25 52.39 -3.97 -18.56
N ALA A 26 51.70 -2.84 -18.67
CA ALA A 26 50.92 -2.29 -17.58
C ALA A 26 49.81 -3.31 -17.21
N PRO A 27 49.58 -3.56 -15.92
CA PRO A 27 48.49 -4.44 -15.51
C PRO A 27 47.18 -3.78 -15.91
N ASN A 28 46.42 -4.50 -16.73
CA ASN A 28 45.08 -4.14 -17.12
C ASN A 28 44.23 -3.96 -15.83
N PRO A 29 43.63 -2.79 -15.56
CA PRO A 29 42.70 -2.69 -14.44
C PRO A 29 41.50 -3.57 -14.79
N LYS A 30 41.42 -4.74 -14.12
CA LYS A 30 40.21 -5.53 -14.12
C LYS A 30 39.10 -4.57 -13.65
N SER A 31 38.29 -4.15 -14.60
CA SER A 31 36.98 -3.57 -14.33
C SER A 31 36.23 -4.57 -13.46
N GLN A 32 36.28 -4.40 -12.16
CA GLN A 32 35.32 -4.98 -11.26
C GLN A 32 33.99 -4.31 -11.59
N SER A 33 33.23 -4.92 -12.51
CA SER A 33 31.80 -4.77 -12.53
C SER A 33 31.34 -5.23 -11.16
N ALA A 34 31.10 -4.27 -10.26
CA ALA A 34 30.30 -4.54 -9.09
C ALA A 34 28.92 -4.95 -9.63
N ASP A 35 28.69 -6.28 -9.74
CA ASP A 35 27.36 -6.84 -9.72
C ASP A 35 26.73 -6.39 -8.40
N THR A 36 26.12 -5.22 -8.39
CA THR A 36 25.07 -4.90 -7.45
C THR A 36 23.90 -5.82 -7.82
N LYS A 37 23.98 -7.09 -7.38
CA LYS A 37 22.80 -7.88 -7.16
C LYS A 37 21.96 -7.04 -6.22
N ASP A 38 20.87 -6.45 -6.75
CA ASP A 38 19.79 -5.94 -5.91
C ASP A 38 19.39 -7.10 -4.99
N THR A 39 19.91 -7.08 -3.76
CA THR A 39 19.65 -8.13 -2.78
C THR A 39 18.23 -7.91 -2.28
N VAL A 40 17.28 -8.58 -2.95
CA VAL A 40 15.89 -8.60 -2.53
C VAL A 40 15.82 -9.11 -1.10
N THR A 41 15.31 -8.29 -0.20
CA THR A 41 15.19 -8.64 1.23
C THR A 41 13.91 -9.46 1.46
N SER A 42 14.05 -10.68 2.00
CA SER A 42 12.90 -11.51 2.37
C SER A 42 12.24 -11.01 3.65
N VAL A 43 10.91 -10.93 3.61
CA VAL A 43 10.03 -10.56 4.73
C VAL A 43 8.86 -11.52 4.82
N ASP A 44 8.15 -11.56 5.95
CA ASP A 44 6.98 -12.43 6.09
C ASP A 44 5.75 -11.84 5.38
N VAL A 45 5.59 -10.52 5.48
CA VAL A 45 4.48 -9.79 4.88
C VAL A 45 4.99 -8.53 4.20
N GLU A 46 4.54 -8.29 2.97
CA GLU A 46 4.49 -6.96 2.37
C GLU A 46 3.10 -6.40 2.67
N LEU A 47 3.02 -5.38 3.53
CA LEU A 47 1.77 -4.78 4.01
C LEU A 47 1.60 -3.37 3.49
N VAL A 48 0.58 -3.15 2.70
CA VAL A 48 0.10 -1.83 2.30
C VAL A 48 -1.04 -1.42 3.22
N ILE A 49 -0.87 -0.37 4.01
CA ILE A 49 -1.92 0.24 4.83
C ILE A 49 -2.51 1.40 4.04
N ALA A 50 -3.76 1.26 3.63
CA ALA A 50 -4.51 2.23 2.83
C ALA A 50 -5.62 2.86 3.67
N VAL A 51 -5.46 4.13 4.03
CA VAL A 51 -6.27 4.83 5.03
C VAL A 51 -7.15 5.88 4.39
N ASP A 52 -8.46 5.74 4.58
CA ASP A 52 -9.47 6.72 4.13
C ASP A 52 -9.35 8.03 4.91
N ILE A 53 -9.37 9.13 4.17
CA ILE A 53 -9.41 10.50 4.70
C ILE A 53 -10.58 11.31 4.12
N SER A 54 -11.64 10.63 3.71
CA SER A 54 -12.82 11.26 3.11
C SER A 54 -13.54 12.20 4.10
N TYR A 55 -14.31 13.14 3.56
CA TYR A 55 -15.01 14.16 4.38
C TYR A 55 -16.11 13.59 5.29
N SER A 56 -16.48 12.34 5.17
CA SER A 56 -17.36 11.65 6.11
C SER A 56 -16.74 11.56 7.50
N MET A 57 -15.40 11.45 7.59
CA MET A 57 -14.66 11.50 8.85
C MET A 57 -14.36 12.94 9.29
N ASP A 58 -14.49 13.23 10.60
CA ASP A 58 -14.05 14.51 11.16
C ASP A 58 -12.54 14.53 11.45
N MET A 59 -11.98 15.72 11.75
CA MET A 59 -10.54 15.88 11.99
C MET A 59 -10.06 15.12 13.22
N ASP A 60 -10.90 14.98 14.25
CA ASP A 60 -10.55 14.25 15.46
C ASP A 60 -10.54 12.74 15.20
N GLU A 61 -11.48 12.22 14.39
CA GLU A 61 -11.50 10.82 13.96
C GLU A 61 -10.27 10.47 13.13
N LEU A 62 -9.88 11.34 12.19
CA LEU A 62 -8.67 11.16 11.39
C LEU A 62 -7.41 11.19 12.26
N ALA A 63 -7.35 12.06 13.28
CA ALA A 63 -6.24 12.12 14.22
C ALA A 63 -6.16 10.83 15.07
N VAL A 64 -7.30 10.36 15.60
CA VAL A 64 -7.39 9.10 16.38
C VAL A 64 -7.02 7.90 15.52
N GLN A 65 -7.45 7.85 14.27
CA GLN A 65 -7.09 6.79 13.32
C GLN A 65 -5.59 6.75 13.10
N ARG A 66 -4.97 7.88 12.79
CA ARG A 66 -3.52 7.99 12.58
C ARG A 66 -2.73 7.61 13.82
N GLU A 67 -3.13 8.12 14.99
CA GLU A 67 -2.53 7.76 16.28
C GLU A 67 -2.69 6.27 16.58
N GLY A 68 -3.85 5.68 16.24
CA GLY A 68 -4.12 4.25 16.38
C GLY A 68 -3.12 3.40 15.59
N TYR A 69 -2.86 3.73 14.33
CA TYR A 69 -1.85 3.03 13.52
C TYR A 69 -0.43 3.21 14.09
N ALA A 70 -0.05 4.43 14.46
CA ALA A 70 1.27 4.67 15.05
C ALA A 70 1.48 3.89 16.35
N GLN A 71 0.49 3.89 17.26
CA GLN A 71 0.55 3.14 18.51
C GLN A 71 0.53 1.61 18.29
N ALA A 72 -0.23 1.13 17.32
CA ALA A 72 -0.30 -0.30 17.01
C ALA A 72 1.05 -0.84 16.52
N ILE A 73 1.72 -0.11 15.62
CA ILE A 73 3.01 -0.51 15.04
C ILE A 73 4.10 -0.66 16.10
N VAL A 74 4.12 0.19 17.12
CA VAL A 74 5.11 0.12 18.21
C VAL A 74 4.68 -0.78 19.37
N SER A 75 3.47 -1.34 19.33
CA SER A 75 2.96 -2.16 20.41
C SER A 75 3.79 -3.44 20.59
N ARG A 76 3.92 -3.86 21.84
CA ARG A 76 4.61 -5.11 22.17
C ARG A 76 3.98 -6.32 21.46
N GLU A 77 2.67 -6.32 21.40
CA GLU A 77 1.87 -7.39 20.79
C GLU A 77 2.14 -7.50 19.28
N PHE A 78 2.18 -6.37 18.56
CA PHE A 78 2.53 -6.35 17.13
C PHE A 78 3.96 -6.85 16.90
N LEU A 79 4.94 -6.36 17.66
CA LEU A 79 6.33 -6.78 17.53
C LEU A 79 6.52 -8.27 17.87
N GLN A 80 5.79 -8.79 18.87
CA GLN A 80 5.81 -10.22 19.19
C GLN A 80 5.15 -11.05 18.08
N ALA A 81 4.02 -10.63 17.56
CA ALA A 81 3.33 -11.31 16.47
C ALA A 81 4.20 -11.38 15.21
N MET A 82 4.83 -10.26 14.83
CA MET A 82 5.77 -10.20 13.71
C MET A 82 6.93 -11.22 13.89
N LYS A 83 7.47 -11.38 15.09
CA LYS A 83 8.55 -12.33 15.38
C LYS A 83 8.16 -13.80 15.29
N THR A 84 6.88 -14.12 15.17
CA THR A 84 6.43 -15.52 14.98
C THR A 84 6.62 -16.02 13.55
N GLY A 85 6.78 -15.15 12.57
CA GLY A 85 7.06 -15.49 11.19
C GLY A 85 8.50 -16.00 10.97
N PRO A 86 8.76 -16.75 9.90
CA PRO A 86 10.06 -17.34 9.62
C PRO A 86 11.19 -16.33 9.41
N ASN A 87 10.86 -15.13 8.90
CA ASN A 87 11.83 -14.04 8.73
C ASN A 87 11.84 -13.07 9.93
N GLY A 88 10.75 -13.02 10.70
CA GLY A 88 10.56 -12.10 11.81
C GLY A 88 10.58 -10.62 11.39
N LYS A 89 10.15 -10.33 10.17
CA LYS A 89 10.21 -9.01 9.53
C LYS A 89 8.98 -8.75 8.68
N VAL A 90 8.58 -7.49 8.65
CA VAL A 90 7.48 -6.99 7.79
C VAL A 90 7.99 -5.81 6.97
N ALA A 91 7.69 -5.77 5.68
CA ALA A 91 7.80 -4.56 4.89
C ALA A 91 6.44 -3.86 4.90
N LEU A 92 6.43 -2.57 5.23
CA LEU A 92 5.21 -1.77 5.36
C LEU A 92 5.32 -0.49 4.55
N THR A 93 4.22 -0.13 3.88
CA THR A 93 3.98 1.21 3.33
C THR A 93 2.62 1.70 3.81
N TYR A 94 2.49 3.01 4.01
CA TYR A 94 1.25 3.64 4.46
C TYR A 94 0.91 4.79 3.53
N PHE A 95 -0.30 4.80 3.01
CA PHE A 95 -0.80 5.90 2.22
C PHE A 95 -2.22 6.29 2.63
N GLU A 96 -2.55 7.56 2.42
CA GLU A 96 -3.89 8.11 2.61
C GLU A 96 -4.59 8.29 1.28
N TRP A 97 -5.90 8.05 1.26
CA TRP A 97 -6.71 8.12 0.04
C TRP A 97 -8.10 8.72 0.28
N SER A 98 -8.70 9.25 -0.80
CA SER A 98 -10.08 9.71 -0.85
C SER A 98 -10.72 9.43 -2.23
N ALA A 99 -10.72 10.38 -3.14
CA ALA A 99 -11.21 10.19 -4.52
C ALA A 99 -10.34 9.24 -5.34
N SER A 100 -10.82 8.85 -6.52
CA SER A 100 -10.13 7.91 -7.42
C SER A 100 -8.73 8.34 -7.88
N ASN A 101 -8.41 9.61 -7.78
CA ASN A 101 -7.12 10.21 -8.15
C ASN A 101 -6.46 10.98 -6.98
N ASP A 102 -6.88 10.70 -5.75
CA ASP A 102 -6.33 11.35 -4.55
C ASP A 102 -5.75 10.29 -3.61
N GLN A 103 -4.50 9.92 -3.85
CA GLN A 103 -3.70 9.04 -3.01
C GLN A 103 -2.37 9.71 -2.71
N GLN A 104 -1.93 9.64 -1.45
CA GLN A 104 -0.67 10.22 -1.00
C GLN A 104 0.08 9.23 -0.12
N ILE A 105 1.27 8.81 -0.56
CA ILE A 105 2.16 8.00 0.27
C ILE A 105 2.69 8.89 1.42
N ILE A 106 2.43 8.47 2.63
CA ILE A 106 2.92 9.09 3.86
C ILE A 106 4.22 8.40 4.29
N ILE A 107 4.22 7.07 4.29
CA ILE A 107 5.39 6.25 4.59
C ILE A 107 5.72 5.45 3.32
N PRO A 108 6.80 5.74 2.60
CA PRO A 108 7.30 4.84 1.58
C PRO A 108 7.69 3.51 2.21
N TRP A 109 7.88 2.47 1.40
CA TRP A 109 8.23 1.16 1.93
C TRP A 109 9.36 1.20 2.96
N ARG A 110 9.08 0.66 4.13
CA ARG A 110 10.01 0.51 5.26
C ARG A 110 9.97 -0.92 5.77
N MET A 111 11.13 -1.45 6.11
CA MET A 111 11.22 -2.71 6.84
C MET A 111 11.07 -2.44 8.34
N ILE A 112 10.21 -3.22 8.98
CA ILE A 112 10.10 -3.31 10.43
C ILE A 112 10.68 -4.65 10.84
N ASP A 113 11.73 -4.62 11.63
CA ASP A 113 12.44 -5.79 12.14
C ASP A 113 12.70 -5.74 13.68
N GLY A 114 12.24 -4.66 14.30
CA GLY A 114 12.36 -4.47 15.75
C GLY A 114 11.76 -3.15 16.21
N PRO A 115 11.90 -2.84 17.51
CA PRO A 115 11.32 -1.63 18.11
C PRO A 115 11.83 -0.33 17.47
N GLU A 116 13.13 -0.23 17.18
CA GLU A 116 13.73 0.98 16.62
C GLU A 116 13.16 1.34 15.24
N SER A 117 13.02 0.35 14.34
CA SER A 117 12.41 0.54 13.02
C SER A 117 10.91 0.83 13.11
N ALA A 118 10.20 0.23 14.08
CA ALA A 118 8.81 0.50 14.37
C ALA A 118 8.60 1.95 14.87
N ASP A 119 9.42 2.40 15.83
CA ASP A 119 9.39 3.77 16.35
C ASP A 119 9.67 4.81 15.26
N ALA A 120 10.59 4.53 14.36
CA ALA A 120 10.87 5.42 13.22
C ALA A 120 9.64 5.62 12.32
N VAL A 121 8.95 4.53 11.98
CA VAL A 121 7.71 4.56 11.17
C VAL A 121 6.59 5.30 11.91
N ALA A 122 6.34 4.97 13.17
CA ALA A 122 5.29 5.61 13.97
C ALA A 122 5.51 7.13 14.13
N ASN A 123 6.75 7.54 14.37
CA ASN A 123 7.11 8.95 14.46
C ASN A 123 6.92 9.70 13.13
N GLU A 124 7.19 9.06 12.00
CA GLU A 124 7.00 9.66 10.67
C GLU A 124 5.49 9.81 10.37
N ILE A 125 4.66 8.82 10.70
CA ILE A 125 3.20 8.89 10.61
C ILE A 125 2.67 10.10 11.40
N MET A 126 3.12 10.27 12.65
CA MET A 126 2.63 11.33 13.53
C MET A 126 3.11 12.74 13.15
N LYS A 127 4.25 12.88 12.48
CA LYS A 127 4.78 14.17 12.03
C LYS A 127 4.06 14.74 10.81
N THR A 128 3.42 13.92 10.01
CA THR A 128 2.75 14.36 8.78
C THR A 128 1.44 15.08 9.13
N PRO A 129 1.16 16.27 8.61
CA PRO A 129 -0.10 16.97 8.87
C PRO A 129 -1.32 16.15 8.44
N VAL A 130 -2.38 16.15 9.24
CA VAL A 130 -3.66 15.52 8.89
C VAL A 130 -4.30 16.31 7.75
N ARG A 131 -4.78 15.62 6.73
CA ARG A 131 -5.53 16.19 5.62
C ARG A 131 -6.88 15.50 5.46
N ARG A 132 -7.78 16.09 4.70
CA ARG A 132 -9.08 15.51 4.32
C ARG A 132 -9.26 15.60 2.82
N GLY A 133 -9.95 14.61 2.26
CA GLY A 133 -10.28 14.56 0.85
C GLY A 133 -11.78 14.38 0.60
N SER A 134 -12.23 14.65 -0.61
CA SER A 134 -13.63 14.47 -0.99
C SER A 134 -13.84 13.10 -1.63
N ARG A 135 -15.01 12.50 -1.43
CA ARG A 135 -15.41 11.21 -1.99
C ARG A 135 -14.67 10.01 -1.38
N THR A 136 -15.15 8.82 -1.73
CA THR A 136 -14.63 7.55 -1.24
C THR A 136 -14.38 6.64 -2.43
N SER A 137 -13.11 6.36 -2.74
CA SER A 137 -12.73 5.48 -3.85
C SER A 137 -11.88 4.31 -3.36
N ILE A 138 -12.54 3.31 -2.81
CA ILE A 138 -11.89 2.05 -2.41
C ILE A 138 -11.23 1.40 -3.62
N SER A 139 -11.90 1.41 -4.79
CA SER A 139 -11.34 0.91 -6.04
C SER A 139 -10.08 1.66 -6.46
N GLY A 140 -10.05 2.99 -6.29
CA GLY A 140 -8.88 3.82 -6.55
C GLY A 140 -7.72 3.47 -5.61
N ALA A 141 -8.01 3.27 -4.32
CA ALA A 141 -7.01 2.86 -3.34
C ALA A 141 -6.40 1.48 -3.66
N ILE A 142 -7.22 0.49 -4.01
CA ILE A 142 -6.75 -0.85 -4.42
C ILE A 142 -5.90 -0.75 -5.69
N ASN A 143 -6.36 -0.02 -6.71
CA ASN A 143 -5.63 0.15 -7.97
C ASN A 143 -4.28 0.86 -7.77
N PHE A 144 -4.21 1.83 -6.86
CA PHE A 144 -2.98 2.51 -6.49
C PHE A 144 -2.03 1.60 -5.71
N ALA A 145 -2.55 0.76 -4.82
CA ALA A 145 -1.76 -0.15 -4.00
C ALA A 145 -1.08 -1.28 -4.81
N MET A 146 -1.75 -1.81 -5.83
CA MET A 146 -1.27 -2.98 -6.58
C MET A 146 0.16 -2.83 -7.15
N PRO A 147 0.52 -1.74 -7.87
CA PRO A 147 1.87 -1.59 -8.42
C PRO A 147 2.95 -1.43 -7.34
N LEU A 148 2.61 -0.92 -6.15
CA LEU A 148 3.58 -0.73 -5.06
C LEU A 148 4.30 -2.02 -4.67
N PHE A 149 3.65 -3.19 -4.83
CA PHE A 149 4.27 -4.48 -4.53
C PHE A 149 5.35 -4.90 -5.52
N ASP A 150 5.34 -4.35 -6.72
CA ASP A 150 6.34 -4.65 -7.75
C ASP A 150 7.46 -3.59 -7.78
N GLU A 151 7.26 -2.45 -7.09
CA GLU A 151 8.14 -1.27 -7.05
C GLU A 151 8.93 -1.15 -5.74
N ASN A 152 9.19 -2.26 -5.05
CA ASN A 152 9.89 -2.25 -3.76
C ASN A 152 11.01 -3.31 -3.71
N PRO A 153 12.03 -3.17 -2.82
CA PRO A 153 13.15 -4.09 -2.72
C PRO A 153 12.88 -5.32 -1.84
N TYR A 154 11.62 -5.56 -1.47
CA TYR A 154 11.25 -6.65 -0.58
C TYR A 154 10.59 -7.81 -1.33
N ARG A 155 10.59 -8.99 -0.70
CA ARG A 155 9.88 -10.17 -1.17
C ARG A 155 9.18 -10.81 0.01
N GLY A 156 7.90 -10.55 0.13
CA GLY A 156 7.03 -11.13 1.17
C GLY A 156 6.54 -12.53 0.82
N LEU A 157 6.34 -13.34 1.85
CA LEU A 157 5.61 -14.61 1.72
C LEU A 157 4.13 -14.33 1.42
N ARG A 158 3.61 -13.21 1.90
CA ARG A 158 2.25 -12.70 1.63
C ARG A 158 2.30 -11.24 1.20
N ARG A 159 1.40 -10.87 0.30
CA ARG A 159 1.14 -9.50 -0.13
C ARG A 159 -0.25 -9.11 0.33
N VAL A 160 -0.35 -8.09 1.17
CA VAL A 160 -1.61 -7.72 1.82
C VAL A 160 -1.89 -6.23 1.66
N ILE A 161 -3.12 -5.90 1.28
CA ILE A 161 -3.67 -4.55 1.35
C ILE A 161 -4.65 -4.52 2.52
N ASP A 162 -4.40 -3.65 3.50
CA ASP A 162 -5.31 -3.30 4.58
C ASP A 162 -6.05 -2.01 4.22
N ILE A 163 -7.35 -2.12 3.96
CA ILE A 163 -8.21 -0.99 3.58
C ILE A 163 -9.07 -0.56 4.76
N SER A 164 -8.90 0.67 5.24
CA SER A 164 -9.80 1.28 6.23
C SER A 164 -10.63 2.40 5.61
N GLY A 165 -11.89 2.52 6.04
CA GLY A 165 -12.78 3.61 5.63
C GLY A 165 -14.17 3.51 6.25
N ASP A 166 -14.89 4.65 6.23
CA ASP A 166 -16.22 4.81 6.84
C ASP A 166 -17.36 4.84 5.82
N GLY A 167 -17.09 4.56 4.53
CA GLY A 167 -18.08 4.61 3.46
C GLY A 167 -17.92 3.56 2.36
N ALA A 168 -18.98 3.39 1.57
CA ALA A 168 -18.96 2.58 0.37
C ALA A 168 -18.28 3.31 -0.80
N ASN A 169 -17.73 2.55 -1.76
CA ASN A 169 -17.16 3.13 -2.98
C ASN A 169 -18.18 4.01 -3.72
N ASN A 170 -17.84 5.29 -3.94
CA ASN A 170 -18.72 6.24 -4.63
C ASN A 170 -17.99 7.07 -5.70
N SER A 171 -16.75 6.69 -6.00
CA SER A 171 -15.89 7.36 -6.98
C SER A 171 -15.00 6.34 -7.69
N GLY A 172 -14.78 6.53 -8.98
CA GLY A 172 -13.99 5.61 -9.79
C GLY A 172 -14.76 4.38 -10.29
N PRO A 173 -14.05 3.33 -10.70
CA PRO A 173 -14.67 2.09 -11.17
C PRO A 173 -15.31 1.29 -10.02
N PRO A 174 -16.16 0.29 -10.33
CA PRO A 174 -16.70 -0.62 -9.33
C PRO A 174 -15.61 -1.30 -8.49
N VAL A 175 -15.84 -1.39 -7.18
CA VAL A 175 -14.85 -1.94 -6.23
C VAL A 175 -14.51 -3.40 -6.52
N THR A 176 -15.50 -4.20 -6.94
CA THR A 176 -15.33 -5.62 -7.22
C THR A 176 -14.31 -5.88 -8.33
N GLY A 177 -14.28 -5.03 -9.37
CA GLY A 177 -13.29 -5.14 -10.44
C GLY A 177 -11.86 -4.91 -9.96
N ALA A 178 -11.64 -3.92 -9.10
CA ALA A 178 -10.33 -3.66 -8.49
C ALA A 178 -9.92 -4.79 -7.53
N ARG A 179 -10.86 -5.26 -6.69
CA ARG A 179 -10.65 -6.42 -5.82
C ARG A 179 -10.20 -7.64 -6.63
N ASP A 180 -10.97 -8.02 -7.65
CA ASP A 180 -10.71 -9.22 -8.43
C ASP A 180 -9.37 -9.14 -9.18
N ALA A 181 -8.99 -7.94 -9.64
CA ALA A 181 -7.68 -7.71 -10.25
C ALA A 181 -6.53 -7.91 -9.24
N ALA A 182 -6.67 -7.45 -8.00
CA ALA A 182 -5.69 -7.66 -6.93
C ALA A 182 -5.57 -9.14 -6.55
N LEU A 183 -6.72 -9.82 -6.42
CA LEU A 183 -6.76 -11.27 -6.15
C LEU A 183 -6.09 -12.08 -7.27
N GLY A 184 -6.29 -11.69 -8.52
CA GLY A 184 -5.63 -12.29 -9.68
C GLY A 184 -4.11 -12.16 -9.66
N LYS A 185 -3.56 -11.20 -8.90
CA LYS A 185 -2.12 -11.04 -8.64
C LYS A 185 -1.65 -11.72 -7.35
N GLY A 186 -2.51 -12.48 -6.68
CA GLY A 186 -2.19 -13.14 -5.41
C GLY A 186 -2.11 -12.18 -4.21
N ILE A 187 -2.69 -10.99 -4.33
CA ILE A 187 -2.74 -10.01 -3.25
C ILE A 187 -3.99 -10.27 -2.41
N ILE A 188 -3.84 -10.31 -1.10
CA ILE A 188 -4.94 -10.44 -0.14
C ILE A 188 -5.43 -9.04 0.21
N ILE A 189 -6.74 -8.86 0.33
CA ILE A 189 -7.33 -7.60 0.79
C ILE A 189 -8.09 -7.86 2.08
N ASN A 190 -7.73 -7.15 3.14
CA ASN A 190 -8.41 -7.13 4.43
C ASN A 190 -9.07 -5.77 4.68
N GLY A 191 -10.11 -5.72 5.50
CA GLY A 191 -10.93 -4.54 5.69
C GLY A 191 -11.02 -4.07 7.14
N LEU A 192 -11.09 -2.74 7.32
CA LEU A 192 -11.36 -2.06 8.58
C LEU A 192 -12.52 -1.06 8.38
N PRO A 193 -13.77 -1.53 8.25
CA PRO A 193 -14.92 -0.63 8.18
C PRO A 193 -15.12 0.12 9.51
N ILE A 194 -15.28 1.45 9.40
CA ILE A 194 -15.45 2.36 10.53
C ILE A 194 -16.93 2.75 10.58
N MET A 195 -17.62 2.32 11.64
CA MET A 195 -19.07 2.47 11.84
C MET A 195 -19.38 3.14 13.17
N VAL A 196 -18.62 4.19 13.51
CA VAL A 196 -18.76 4.90 14.80
C VAL A 196 -19.87 5.95 14.81
N LYS A 197 -20.43 6.25 13.65
CA LYS A 197 -21.53 7.20 13.48
C LYS A 197 -22.81 6.47 13.11
N GLU A 198 -23.94 7.02 13.57
CA GLU A 198 -25.22 6.60 13.02
C GLU A 198 -25.29 6.95 11.52
N PRO A 199 -25.73 6.03 10.68
CA PRO A 199 -25.86 6.26 9.26
C PRO A 199 -26.71 7.48 8.96
N SER A 200 -26.23 8.35 8.09
CA SER A 200 -26.88 9.59 7.72
C SER A 200 -26.99 9.72 6.22
N TYR A 201 -28.17 10.07 5.74
CA TYR A 201 -28.34 10.38 4.32
C TYR A 201 -27.46 11.54 3.85
N SER A 202 -27.07 12.46 4.76
CA SER A 202 -26.20 13.59 4.44
C SER A 202 -24.75 13.17 4.19
N THR A 203 -24.26 12.12 4.82
CA THR A 203 -22.89 11.61 4.74
C THR A 203 -22.71 10.48 3.72
N MET A 204 -23.82 9.98 3.13
CA MET A 204 -23.82 8.82 2.22
C MET A 204 -23.43 7.49 2.89
N ASP A 205 -23.56 7.41 4.21
CA ASP A 205 -23.26 6.21 4.97
C ASP A 205 -24.31 5.13 4.69
N ILE A 206 -23.91 3.89 4.89
CA ILE A 206 -24.79 2.71 4.77
C ILE A 206 -24.83 1.93 6.08
N ASP A 207 -25.99 1.36 6.42
CA ASP A 207 -26.22 0.70 7.71
C ASP A 207 -25.31 -0.51 7.96
N ASN A 208 -24.95 -1.23 6.90
CA ASN A 208 -24.22 -2.49 6.98
C ASN A 208 -22.90 -2.39 6.20
N LEU A 209 -22.05 -1.44 6.57
CA LEU A 209 -20.76 -1.24 5.93
C LEU A 209 -19.83 -2.45 6.13
N ASP A 210 -19.93 -3.14 7.27
CA ASP A 210 -19.22 -4.38 7.54
C ASP A 210 -19.58 -5.49 6.52
N TRP A 211 -20.86 -5.65 6.18
CA TRP A 211 -21.29 -6.60 5.16
C TRP A 211 -20.82 -6.16 3.74
N TYR A 212 -20.86 -4.86 3.47
CA TYR A 212 -20.31 -4.35 2.21
C TYR A 212 -18.82 -4.68 2.05
N TYR A 213 -18.03 -4.48 3.12
CA TYR A 213 -16.62 -4.84 3.11
C TYR A 213 -16.43 -6.35 2.93
N GLU A 214 -17.18 -7.18 3.65
CA GLU A 214 -17.09 -8.64 3.55
C GLU A 214 -17.46 -9.19 2.17
N ASP A 215 -18.51 -8.65 1.55
CA ASP A 215 -19.05 -9.19 0.31
C ASP A 215 -18.43 -8.57 -0.94
N CYS A 216 -17.97 -7.29 -0.86
CA CYS A 216 -17.59 -6.52 -2.04
C CYS A 216 -16.12 -6.08 -2.06
N VAL A 217 -15.47 -5.87 -0.89
CA VAL A 217 -14.15 -5.25 -0.79
C VAL A 217 -13.05 -6.25 -0.54
N ILE A 218 -13.16 -7.08 0.50
CA ILE A 218 -12.11 -8.01 0.89
C ILE A 218 -12.07 -9.25 -0.01
N GLY A 219 -10.93 -9.94 0.02
CA GLY A 219 -10.78 -11.19 -0.71
C GLY A 219 -9.37 -11.78 -0.60
N GLY A 220 -9.24 -12.99 -1.11
CA GLY A 220 -8.03 -13.78 -1.01
C GLY A 220 -8.02 -14.76 0.17
N PRO A 221 -7.07 -15.71 0.19
CA PRO A 221 -6.99 -16.72 1.23
C PRO A 221 -6.81 -16.10 2.61
N GLY A 222 -7.73 -16.40 3.53
CA GLY A 222 -7.66 -15.91 4.89
C GLY A 222 -8.03 -14.43 5.08
N SER A 223 -8.60 -13.76 4.08
CA SER A 223 -9.06 -12.37 4.21
C SER A 223 -10.10 -12.22 5.34
N PHE A 224 -10.07 -11.09 6.01
CA PHE A 224 -10.93 -10.83 7.16
C PHE A 224 -11.29 -9.35 7.29
N VAL A 225 -12.32 -9.08 8.11
CA VAL A 225 -12.77 -7.74 8.48
C VAL A 225 -12.64 -7.60 10.00
N VAL A 226 -12.14 -6.46 10.45
CA VAL A 226 -12.29 -5.99 11.83
C VAL A 226 -13.12 -4.72 11.77
N THR A 227 -14.28 -4.69 12.45
CA THR A 227 -15.21 -3.56 12.39
C THR A 227 -15.03 -2.67 13.61
N ILE A 228 -14.97 -1.36 13.41
CA ILE A 228 -14.98 -0.37 14.48
C ILE A 228 -16.42 0.13 14.63
N LYS A 229 -17.08 -0.20 15.75
CA LYS A 229 -18.45 0.23 16.07
C LYS A 229 -18.53 1.23 17.22
N ASP A 230 -17.40 1.45 17.91
CA ASP A 230 -17.33 2.29 19.08
C ASP A 230 -16.06 3.13 19.02
N ARG A 231 -16.19 4.43 19.26
CA ARG A 231 -15.08 5.39 19.24
C ARG A 231 -14.03 5.07 20.31
N ASP A 232 -14.45 4.58 21.45
CA ASP A 232 -13.54 4.24 22.55
C ASP A 232 -12.66 3.03 22.22
N ASN A 233 -13.14 2.15 21.34
CA ASN A 233 -12.43 0.95 20.91
C ASN A 233 -11.61 1.15 19.62
N PHE A 234 -11.55 2.35 19.08
CA PHE A 234 -10.93 2.64 17.78
C PHE A 234 -9.48 2.17 17.69
N LYS A 235 -8.64 2.60 18.65
CA LYS A 235 -7.20 2.25 18.69
C LYS A 235 -6.99 0.75 18.93
N GLU A 236 -7.82 0.13 19.76
CA GLU A 236 -7.75 -1.29 20.04
C GLU A 236 -8.11 -2.15 18.82
N ALA A 237 -9.11 -1.74 18.06
CA ALA A 237 -9.49 -2.42 16.82
C ALA A 237 -8.37 -2.35 15.77
N ILE A 238 -7.74 -1.19 15.58
CA ILE A 238 -6.57 -1.04 14.70
C ILE A 238 -5.42 -1.93 15.18
N ARG A 239 -5.12 -1.94 16.47
CA ARG A 239 -4.06 -2.79 17.03
C ARG A 239 -4.36 -4.26 16.78
N THR A 240 -5.55 -4.72 17.09
CA THR A 240 -5.99 -6.10 16.82
C THR A 240 -5.86 -6.45 15.35
N LYS A 241 -6.31 -5.56 14.48
CA LYS A 241 -6.21 -5.74 13.02
C LYS A 241 -4.77 -5.94 12.58
N LEU A 242 -3.85 -5.03 12.95
CA LEU A 242 -2.44 -5.13 12.56
C LEU A 242 -1.73 -6.37 13.13
N ILE A 243 -2.08 -6.80 14.35
CA ILE A 243 -1.57 -8.06 14.92
C ILE A 243 -2.00 -9.25 14.05
N LEU A 244 -3.26 -9.30 13.64
CA LEU A 244 -3.78 -10.37 12.78
C LEU A 244 -3.10 -10.37 11.40
N GLU A 245 -2.79 -9.18 10.85
CA GLU A 245 -2.08 -9.06 9.56
C GLU A 245 -0.70 -9.73 9.60
N VAL A 246 0.06 -9.54 10.68
CA VAL A 246 1.42 -10.03 10.76
C VAL A 246 1.54 -11.43 11.36
N ALA A 247 0.58 -11.85 12.18
CA ALA A 247 0.59 -13.14 12.86
C ALA A 247 0.23 -14.34 11.95
N ASP A 248 -0.17 -14.09 10.70
CA ASP A 248 -0.75 -15.11 9.80
C ASP A 248 -1.92 -15.88 10.44
N ARG A 249 -2.66 -15.19 11.28
CA ARG A 249 -3.82 -15.73 11.97
C ARG A 249 -5.08 -15.06 11.43
N THR A 250 -5.91 -15.85 10.78
CA THR A 250 -7.30 -15.44 10.54
C THR A 250 -8.10 -15.63 11.82
N PRO A 251 -9.00 -14.69 12.18
CA PRO A 251 -10.02 -14.97 13.15
C PRO A 251 -10.74 -16.27 12.77
N GLU A 252 -11.00 -17.16 13.72
CA GLU A 252 -11.69 -18.43 13.44
C GLU A 252 -12.98 -18.16 12.67
N ARG A 253 -12.94 -18.26 11.35
CA ARG A 253 -14.14 -18.29 10.51
C ARG A 253 -14.56 -19.73 10.35
N ARG A 254 -15.81 -20.04 10.67
CA ARG A 254 -16.45 -21.25 10.15
C ARG A 254 -16.31 -21.21 8.63
N ALA A 255 -15.68 -22.20 8.05
CA ALA A 255 -15.65 -22.41 6.62
C ALA A 255 -17.11 -22.45 6.12
N VAL A 256 -17.55 -21.37 5.50
CA VAL A 256 -18.81 -21.34 4.78
C VAL A 256 -18.48 -21.80 3.37
N PRO A 257 -19.15 -22.84 2.84
CA PRO A 257 -18.97 -23.24 1.45
C PRO A 257 -19.18 -22.02 0.54
N VAL A 258 -18.26 -21.79 -0.38
CA VAL A 258 -18.40 -20.78 -1.42
C VAL A 258 -19.48 -21.28 -2.39
N THR A 259 -20.72 -21.06 -2.05
CA THR A 259 -21.80 -20.92 -3.01
C THR A 259 -21.73 -19.47 -3.49
N GLU A 260 -21.93 -19.24 -4.80
CA GLU A 260 -22.15 -17.90 -5.36
C GLU A 260 -23.36 -17.27 -4.66
N LYS A 261 -23.11 -16.66 -3.50
CA LYS A 261 -24.12 -16.00 -2.70
C LYS A 261 -24.19 -14.56 -3.19
N GLU A 262 -25.39 -14.14 -3.60
CA GLU A 262 -25.60 -12.71 -3.85
C GLU A 262 -25.14 -11.89 -2.64
N PRO A 263 -24.43 -10.77 -2.86
CA PRO A 263 -23.97 -9.94 -1.76
C PRO A 263 -25.16 -9.41 -0.96
N ARG A 264 -25.03 -9.43 0.37
CA ARG A 264 -26.05 -8.94 1.31
C ARG A 264 -26.34 -7.45 1.13
N VAL A 265 -25.35 -6.69 0.65
CA VAL A 265 -25.43 -5.29 0.29
C VAL A 265 -24.99 -5.16 -1.17
N PRO A 266 -25.75 -4.46 -2.03
CA PRO A 266 -25.33 -4.28 -3.43
C PRO A 266 -23.95 -3.62 -3.52
N CYS A 267 -23.01 -4.24 -4.25
CA CYS A 267 -21.64 -3.72 -4.35
C CYS A 267 -21.53 -2.37 -5.08
N LEU A 268 -22.58 -1.93 -5.76
CA LEU A 268 -22.68 -0.61 -6.39
C LEU A 268 -23.53 0.38 -5.57
N ILE A 269 -23.72 0.12 -4.28
CA ILE A 269 -24.62 0.95 -3.45
C ILE A 269 -24.12 2.39 -3.34
N GLY A 270 -22.80 2.60 -3.19
CA GLY A 270 -22.24 3.94 -3.06
C GLY A 270 -22.35 4.75 -4.35
N GLU A 271 -22.06 4.14 -5.49
CA GLU A 271 -22.24 4.75 -6.83
C GLU A 271 -23.71 5.11 -7.08
N LYS A 272 -24.63 4.22 -6.69
CA LYS A 272 -26.07 4.46 -6.84
C LYS A 272 -26.53 5.63 -5.98
N ILE A 273 -26.18 5.65 -4.69
CA ILE A 273 -26.51 6.77 -3.79
C ILE A 273 -25.95 8.09 -4.35
N TRP A 274 -24.70 8.05 -4.88
CA TRP A 274 -24.09 9.22 -5.49
C TRP A 274 -24.87 9.70 -6.72
N GLN A 275 -25.24 8.77 -7.63
CA GLN A 275 -25.99 9.07 -8.83
C GLN A 275 -27.39 9.63 -8.53
N ASP A 276 -28.11 9.04 -7.60
CA ASP A 276 -29.44 9.48 -7.18
C ASP A 276 -29.42 10.90 -6.61
N ARG A 277 -28.30 11.29 -5.99
CA ARG A 277 -28.18 12.58 -5.30
C ARG A 277 -27.64 13.70 -6.19
N TRP A 278 -26.68 13.43 -7.06
CA TRP A 278 -25.98 14.44 -7.86
C TRP A 278 -25.90 14.13 -9.35
N GLY A 279 -26.38 12.99 -9.79
CA GLY A 279 -26.32 12.52 -11.16
C GLY A 279 -27.40 13.13 -12.09
N ARG A 280 -27.59 14.47 -12.06
CA ARG A 280 -28.47 15.19 -12.98
C ARG A 280 -27.73 15.63 -14.23
#